data_2e94b8630aab6583362674a6ca5c7971
#
_entry.id   2e94b8630aab6583362674a6ca5c7971
#
_cell.length_a   1.000
_cell.length_b   1.000
_cell.length_c   1.000
_cell.angle_alpha   90.00
_cell.angle_beta   90.00
_cell.angle_gamma   90.00
#
_symmetry.space_group_name_H-M   'P 1'
#
loop_
_entity.id
_entity.type
_entity.pdbx_description
1 polymer ?
#
loop_
_entity_poly.entity_id
_entity_poly.type
_entity_poly.pdbx_seq_one_letter_code
_entity_poly.pdbx_strand_id
1 'polypeptide(L)'
;MSDEQTFDLDTVMPLSFVKNYLRIDNDLDDGFLAHAVESATIFARQASGLKLVSAEEFSEDIRQAILYHVASMYQNREGDAFVPEAAMEIYKTRRGVRIGLSD
;
A
#
# COMPACT_ATOMS: atom_id res chain seq x y z
N MET A 1 12.75 24.97 -4.14
CA MET A 1 12.53 24.64 -3.86
C MET A 1 12.02 23.83 -3.53
N SER A 2 11.68 23.63 -3.55
CA SER A 2 11.07 23.09 -3.18
C SER A 2 11.08 21.82 -2.97
N ASP A 3 11.43 21.13 -3.04
CA ASP A 3 11.59 19.94 -2.83
C ASP A 3 11.35 19.45 -1.58
N GLU A 4 11.30 20.13 -0.76
CA GLU A 4 10.93 19.76 0.52
C GLU A 4 9.61 19.08 0.54
N GLN A 5 8.89 19.16 -0.49
CA GLN A 5 7.60 18.54 -0.60
C GLN A 5 7.66 17.09 -0.99
N THR A 6 8.85 16.61 -1.25
CA THR A 6 8.99 15.24 -1.69
C THR A 6 8.65 14.28 -0.54
N PHE A 7 7.64 13.47 -0.72
CA PHE A 7 7.26 12.48 0.26
C PHE A 7 7.99 11.18 -0.06
N ASP A 8 8.58 10.60 0.94
CA ASP A 8 9.33 9.37 0.78
C ASP A 8 8.51 8.20 1.30
N LEU A 9 8.02 7.39 0.37
CA LEU A 9 7.19 6.23 0.73
C LEU A 9 7.93 5.30 1.68
N ASP A 10 9.25 5.23 1.56
CA ASP A 10 10.03 4.35 2.38
C ASP A 10 9.95 4.70 3.87
N THR A 11 9.58 5.94 4.21
CA THR A 11 9.44 6.29 5.60
C THR A 11 8.21 5.67 6.25
N VAL A 12 7.16 5.44 5.49
CA VAL A 12 5.93 4.86 6.06
C VAL A 12 5.75 3.40 5.72
N MET A 13 6.37 2.94 4.63
CA MET A 13 6.32 1.55 4.23
C MET A 13 7.73 1.07 3.94
N PRO A 14 8.60 1.09 4.96
CA PRO A 14 9.99 0.68 4.71
C PRO A 14 10.06 -0.78 4.32
N LEU A 15 11.05 -1.10 3.51
CA LEU A 15 11.22 -2.45 3.01
C LEU A 15 11.35 -3.44 4.15
N SER A 16 12.03 -3.06 5.22
CA SER A 16 12.18 -3.96 6.37
C SER A 16 10.84 -4.33 6.98
N PHE A 17 9.92 -3.37 7.02
CA PHE A 17 8.59 -3.60 7.55
C PHE A 17 7.84 -4.61 6.68
N VAL A 18 7.94 -4.44 5.36
CA VAL A 18 7.28 -5.34 4.42
C VAL A 18 7.88 -6.74 4.51
N LYS A 19 9.20 -6.82 4.55
CA LYS A 19 9.87 -8.11 4.62
C LYS A 19 9.54 -8.84 5.92
N ASN A 20 9.45 -8.09 7.00
CA ASN A 20 9.10 -8.69 8.27
C ASN A 20 7.69 -9.27 8.23
N TYR A 21 6.77 -8.56 7.61
CA TYR A 21 5.41 -9.05 7.47
C TYR A 21 5.36 -10.34 6.65
N LEU A 22 6.17 -10.41 5.60
CA LEU A 22 6.18 -11.57 4.71
C LEU A 22 7.13 -12.67 5.18
N ARG A 23 7.86 -12.41 6.26
CA ARG A 23 8.81 -13.37 6.82
C ARG A 23 9.94 -13.66 5.84
N ILE A 24 10.45 -12.62 5.23
CA ILE A 24 11.57 -12.73 4.30
C ILE A 24 12.81 -12.21 4.99
N ASP A 25 13.86 -13.03 5.03
CA ASP A 25 15.07 -12.65 5.75
C ASP A 25 16.29 -12.57 4.84
N ASN A 26 16.08 -12.44 3.55
CA ASN A 26 17.18 -12.25 2.61
C ASN A 26 16.84 -11.11 1.69
N ASP A 27 17.78 -10.76 0.79
CA ASP A 27 17.62 -9.59 -0.05
C ASP A 27 17.35 -9.91 -1.51
N LEU A 28 17.02 -11.15 -1.80
CA LEU A 28 16.86 -11.57 -3.19
C LEU A 28 15.70 -10.87 -3.89
N ASP A 29 14.66 -10.58 -3.18
CA ASP A 29 13.46 -10.00 -3.76
C ASP A 29 13.26 -8.53 -3.44
N ASP A 30 14.31 -7.87 -2.96
CA ASP A 30 14.15 -6.48 -2.55
C ASP A 30 13.64 -5.58 -3.67
N GLY A 31 14.17 -5.76 -4.89
CA GLY A 31 13.71 -4.95 -6.00
C GLY A 31 12.25 -5.18 -6.33
N PHE A 32 11.86 -6.43 -6.32
CA PHE A 32 10.46 -6.78 -6.58
C PHE A 32 9.56 -6.16 -5.51
N LEU A 33 9.96 -6.29 -4.26
CA LEU A 33 9.13 -5.79 -3.16
C LEU A 33 8.99 -4.29 -3.18
N ALA A 34 10.07 -3.58 -3.48
CA ALA A 34 10.00 -2.13 -3.56
C ALA A 34 9.02 -1.71 -4.65
N HIS A 35 9.10 -2.37 -5.79
CA HIS A 35 8.18 -2.08 -6.89
C HIS A 35 6.74 -2.42 -6.51
N ALA A 36 6.55 -3.53 -5.81
CA ALA A 36 5.22 -3.95 -5.41
C ALA A 36 4.59 -2.94 -4.46
N VAL A 37 5.38 -2.39 -3.53
CA VAL A 37 4.87 -1.40 -2.61
C VAL A 37 4.42 -0.15 -3.37
N GLU A 38 5.21 0.27 -4.35
CA GLU A 38 4.83 1.44 -5.14
C GLU A 38 3.54 1.19 -5.91
N SER A 39 3.45 0.02 -6.55
CA SER A 39 2.26 -0.31 -7.32
C SER A 39 1.03 -0.39 -6.44
N ALA A 40 1.18 -1.02 -5.28
CA ALA A 40 0.05 -1.16 -4.36
C ALA A 40 -0.40 0.20 -3.85
N THR A 41 0.56 1.12 -3.64
CA THR A 41 0.23 2.44 -3.16
C THR A 41 -0.52 3.24 -4.22
N ILE A 42 -0.12 3.10 -5.48
CA ILE A 42 -0.83 3.76 -6.57
C ILE A 42 -2.28 3.28 -6.61
N PHE A 43 -2.46 1.97 -6.48
CA PHE A 43 -3.81 1.42 -6.46
C PHE A 43 -4.58 1.94 -5.25
N ALA A 44 -3.91 2.02 -4.10
CA ALA A 44 -4.56 2.48 -2.88
C ALA A 44 -5.08 3.91 -3.02
N ARG A 45 -4.31 4.76 -3.70
CA ARG A 45 -4.75 6.14 -3.93
C ARG A 45 -6.05 6.17 -4.69
N GLN A 46 -6.14 5.35 -5.73
CA GLN A 46 -7.34 5.34 -6.57
C GLN A 46 -8.52 4.74 -5.84
N ALA A 47 -8.28 3.64 -5.13
CA ALA A 47 -9.38 2.91 -4.51
C ALA A 47 -9.93 3.63 -3.28
N SER A 48 -9.08 4.29 -2.51
CA SER A 48 -9.51 4.95 -1.28
C SER A 48 -9.89 6.41 -1.49
N GLY A 49 -9.41 6.99 -2.57
CA GLY A 49 -9.63 8.42 -2.79
C GLY A 49 -8.68 9.31 -2.01
N LEU A 50 -7.76 8.71 -1.28
CA LEU A 50 -6.77 9.48 -0.52
C LEU A 50 -5.58 9.78 -1.40
N LYS A 51 -4.93 10.92 -1.15
CA LYS A 51 -3.76 11.29 -1.93
C LYS A 51 -2.54 10.50 -1.55
N LEU A 52 -2.44 10.10 -0.29
CA LEU A 52 -1.34 9.30 0.24
C LEU A 52 0.01 9.92 -0.11
N VAL A 53 0.13 11.21 0.18
CA VAL A 53 1.38 11.93 -0.06
C VAL A 53 1.98 12.45 1.22
N SER A 54 1.47 12.04 2.37
CA SER A 54 2.02 12.40 3.66
C SER A 54 1.89 11.23 4.61
N ALA A 55 2.76 11.20 5.61
CA ALA A 55 2.75 10.08 6.55
C ALA A 55 1.42 9.97 7.28
N GLU A 56 0.76 11.09 7.50
CA GLU A 56 -0.50 11.07 8.25
C GLU A 56 -1.60 10.34 7.53
N GLU A 57 -1.53 10.29 6.22
CA GLU A 57 -2.55 9.62 5.45
C GLU A 57 -2.37 8.09 5.45
N PHE A 58 -1.19 7.64 5.83
CA PHE A 58 -0.92 6.21 5.90
C PHE A 58 -1.29 5.69 7.29
N SER A 59 -2.58 5.69 7.57
CA SER A 59 -3.06 5.12 8.82
C SER A 59 -2.78 3.63 8.86
N GLU A 60 -2.94 3.03 10.03
CA GLU A 60 -2.61 1.61 10.18
C GLU A 60 -3.44 0.74 9.24
N ASP A 61 -4.70 1.07 9.06
CA ASP A 61 -5.53 0.24 8.19
C ASP A 61 -5.12 0.37 6.72
N ILE A 62 -4.72 1.57 6.30
CA ILE A 62 -4.24 1.73 4.92
C ILE A 62 -2.94 0.97 4.73
N ARG A 63 -2.05 1.05 5.70
CA ARG A 63 -0.79 0.30 5.60
C ARG A 63 -1.06 -1.19 5.55
N GLN A 64 -2.02 -1.67 6.35
CA GLN A 64 -2.37 -3.08 6.34
C GLN A 64 -2.94 -3.50 4.98
N ALA A 65 -3.77 -2.64 4.38
CA ALA A 65 -4.33 -2.95 3.07
C ALA A 65 -3.24 -3.06 2.02
N ILE A 66 -2.26 -2.16 2.09
CA ILE A 66 -1.15 -2.22 1.14
C ILE A 66 -0.34 -3.49 1.35
N LEU A 67 -0.13 -3.90 2.61
CA LEU A 67 0.57 -5.15 2.88
C LEU A 67 -0.17 -6.36 2.33
N TYR A 68 -1.49 -6.40 2.46
CA TYR A 68 -2.28 -7.48 1.89
C TYR A 68 -2.06 -7.55 0.38
N HIS A 69 -2.06 -6.40 -0.27
CA HIS A 69 -1.90 -6.34 -1.71
C HIS A 69 -0.49 -6.78 -2.13
N VAL A 70 0.52 -6.29 -1.41
CA VAL A 70 1.89 -6.68 -1.70
C VAL A 70 2.07 -8.19 -1.50
N ALA A 71 1.47 -8.74 -0.45
CA ALA A 71 1.56 -10.18 -0.21
C ALA A 71 0.94 -10.96 -1.36
N SER A 72 -0.17 -10.48 -1.89
CA SER A 72 -0.79 -11.14 -3.02
C SER A 72 0.12 -11.10 -4.24
N MET A 73 0.75 -9.95 -4.48
CA MET A 73 1.68 -9.85 -5.60
C MET A 73 2.86 -10.78 -5.42
N TYR A 74 3.35 -10.87 -4.20
CA TYR A 74 4.52 -11.71 -3.93
C TYR A 74 4.19 -13.18 -4.15
N GLN A 75 3.02 -13.59 -3.74
CA GLN A 75 2.62 -15.00 -3.85
C GLN A 75 2.22 -15.36 -5.27
N ASN A 76 1.84 -14.39 -6.07
CA ASN A 76 1.34 -14.64 -7.41
C ASN A 76 2.15 -13.91 -8.47
N ARG A 77 3.46 -13.80 -8.26
CA ARG A 77 4.24 -12.95 -9.15
C ARG A 77 4.39 -13.50 -10.56
N GLU A 78 4.10 -14.75 -10.75
CA GLU A 78 4.16 -15.33 -12.09
C GLU A 78 2.80 -15.44 -12.75
N GLY A 79 1.76 -15.02 -12.05
CA GLY A 79 0.43 -15.08 -12.58
C GLY A 79 -0.24 -13.75 -12.39
N ASP A 80 -1.55 -13.78 -12.39
CA ASP A 80 -2.32 -12.57 -12.20
C ASP A 80 -2.50 -12.31 -10.72
N ALA A 81 -1.80 -11.33 -10.21
CA ALA A 81 -2.02 -10.91 -8.84
C ALA A 81 -3.37 -10.22 -8.76
N PHE A 82 -3.99 -10.31 -7.63
CA PHE A 82 -5.29 -9.68 -7.42
C PHE A 82 -5.25 -8.88 -6.14
N VAL A 83 -6.17 -7.93 -6.01
CA VAL A 83 -6.28 -7.15 -4.79
C VAL A 83 -7.16 -7.93 -3.83
N PRO A 84 -6.62 -8.37 -2.68
CA PRO A 84 -7.43 -9.17 -1.77
C PRO A 84 -8.66 -8.42 -1.30
N GLU A 85 -9.71 -9.17 -1.04
CA GLU A 85 -10.95 -8.58 -0.61
C GLU A 85 -10.77 -7.79 0.68
N ALA A 86 -9.92 -8.27 1.58
CA ALA A 86 -9.67 -7.56 2.83
C ALA A 86 -9.12 -6.17 2.58
N ALA A 87 -8.23 -6.04 1.59
CA ALA A 87 -7.69 -4.72 1.24
C ALA A 87 -8.78 -3.84 0.64
N MET A 88 -9.57 -4.42 -0.26
CA MET A 88 -10.64 -3.65 -0.89
C MET A 88 -11.65 -3.13 0.13
N GLU A 89 -11.95 -3.94 1.14
CA GLU A 89 -12.89 -3.50 2.18
C GLU A 89 -12.36 -2.28 2.91
N ILE A 90 -11.07 -2.26 3.19
CA ILE A 90 -10.48 -1.12 3.85
C ILE A 90 -10.58 0.12 2.96
N TYR A 91 -10.24 -0.02 1.68
CA TYR A 91 -10.30 1.11 0.77
C TYR A 91 -11.73 1.61 0.60
N LYS A 92 -12.68 0.71 0.49
CA LYS A 92 -14.08 1.09 0.34
C LYS A 92 -14.59 1.82 1.57
N THR A 93 -14.19 1.36 2.75
CA THR A 93 -14.60 2.00 3.98
C THR A 93 -14.12 3.45 4.02
N ARG A 94 -12.87 3.67 3.61
CA ARG A 94 -12.33 5.02 3.58
C ARG A 94 -13.06 5.90 2.59
N ARG A 95 -13.33 5.35 1.42
CA ARG A 95 -14.05 6.11 0.40
C ARG A 95 -15.52 6.28 0.78
N GLY A 96 -16.10 5.21 1.34
CA GLY A 96 -17.52 5.22 1.65
C GLY A 96 -17.91 6.20 2.75
N VAL A 97 -16.99 6.46 3.66
CA VAL A 97 -17.26 7.42 4.72
C VAL A 97 -17.63 8.76 4.13
N ARG A 98 -16.89 9.20 3.12
CA ARG A 98 -17.21 10.47 2.49
C ARG A 98 -18.48 10.40 1.65
N ILE A 99 -18.62 9.31 0.94
CA ILE A 99 -19.78 9.14 0.07
C ILE A 99 -21.05 9.04 0.89
N GLY A 100 -20.98 8.29 1.98
CA GLY A 100 -22.14 8.12 2.83
C GLY A 100 -22.63 9.44 3.39
N LEU A 101 -21.68 10.33 3.68
CA LEU A 101 -22.05 11.61 4.24
C LEU A 101 -22.73 12.50 3.23
N SER A 102 -22.42 12.30 1.97
CA SER A 102 -23.00 13.16 0.95
C SER A 102 -24.42 12.75 0.60
N ASP A 103 -24.82 11.59 1.04
CA ASP A 103 -26.18 11.17 0.79
C ASP A 103 -27.13 11.86 1.72
#